data_8eb6ae7e0317747b36effe0fc9e3a7d6
#
_entry.id   8eb6ae7e0317747b36effe0fc9e3a7d6
#
_cell.length_a   1.000
_cell.length_b   1.000
_cell.length_c   1.000
_cell.angle_alpha   90.00
_cell.angle_beta   90.00
_cell.angle_gamma   90.00
#
_symmetry.space_group_name_H-M   'P 1'
#
loop_
_entity.id
_entity.type
_entity.pdbx_description
1 polymer ?
#
loop_
_entity_poly.entity_id
_entity_poly.type
_entity_poly.pdbx_seq_one_letter_code
_entity_poly.pdbx_strand_id
1 'polypeptide(L)'
;MTVAEAVKVVDGQFFCGEEKGDKEVGSACGADLMSDVMAFVKDRVLLLTGLVNPQVIRTAELLDINSIIFVRGKVPSREMIEMANQSDVILAGTKLSMFLACGKLYEAGLKTGGTRVIN
;
A
#
# COMPACT_ATOMS: atom_id res chain seq x y z
N MET A 1 10.03 6.01 7.82
CA MET A 1 10.39 5.15 6.67
C MET A 1 9.81 5.76 5.40
N THR A 2 10.58 5.80 4.33
CA THR A 2 10.05 6.26 3.04
C THR A 2 9.37 5.11 2.30
N VAL A 3 8.54 5.45 1.31
CA VAL A 3 7.93 4.43 0.45
C VAL A 3 9.01 3.59 -0.24
N ALA A 4 10.07 4.22 -0.74
CA ALA A 4 11.18 3.50 -1.38
C ALA A 4 11.84 2.51 -0.43
N GLU A 5 12.05 2.90 0.83
CA GLU A 5 12.58 1.98 1.84
C GLU A 5 11.63 0.82 2.11
N ALA A 6 10.34 1.08 2.20
CA ALA A 6 9.33 0.03 2.40
C ALA A 6 9.33 -0.97 1.25
N VAL A 7 9.39 -0.49 0.01
CA VAL A 7 9.45 -1.36 -1.17
C VAL A 7 10.70 -2.24 -1.13
N LYS A 8 11.83 -1.66 -0.74
CA LYS A 8 13.08 -2.41 -0.62
C LYS A 8 13.01 -3.47 0.47
N VAL A 9 12.41 -3.15 1.62
CA VAL A 9 12.27 -4.09 2.74
C VAL A 9 11.52 -5.36 2.33
N VAL A 10 10.54 -5.24 1.45
CA VAL A 10 9.75 -6.39 0.98
C VAL A 10 10.28 -6.98 -0.33
N ASP A 11 11.49 -6.63 -0.73
CA ASP A 11 12.08 -7.08 -2.00
C ASP A 11 11.15 -6.80 -3.18
N GLY A 12 10.54 -5.62 -3.16
CA GLY A 12 9.53 -5.25 -4.14
C GLY A 12 10.09 -4.49 -5.33
N GLN A 13 9.18 -4.15 -6.22
CA GLN A 13 9.47 -3.32 -7.39
C GLN A 13 8.35 -2.31 -7.57
N PHE A 14 8.70 -1.15 -8.12
CA PHE A 14 7.70 -0.14 -8.45
C PHE A 14 7.02 -0.48 -9.77
N PHE A 15 5.71 -0.20 -9.84
CA PHE A 15 4.94 -0.21 -11.09
C PHE A 15 4.72 1.21 -11.60
N CYS A 16 4.59 2.18 -10.71
CA CYS A 16 4.56 3.61 -11.06
C CYS A 16 4.85 4.46 -9.84
N GLY A 17 5.21 5.71 -10.07
CA GLY A 17 5.44 6.67 -8.99
C GLY A 17 6.76 6.54 -8.28
N GLU A 18 7.72 5.81 -8.83
CA GLU A 18 9.03 5.62 -8.19
C GLU A 18 9.72 6.95 -7.87
N GLU A 19 9.55 7.96 -8.71
CA GLU A 19 10.13 9.29 -8.52
C GLU A 19 9.60 9.99 -7.27
N LYS A 20 8.49 9.49 -6.71
CA LYS A 20 7.89 10.01 -5.47
C LYS A 20 8.18 9.12 -4.27
N GLY A 21 9.11 8.19 -4.42
CA GLY A 21 9.42 7.20 -3.38
C GLY A 21 10.04 7.77 -2.11
N ASP A 22 10.42 9.04 -2.09
CA ASP A 22 10.93 9.72 -0.90
C ASP A 22 9.83 10.16 0.07
N LYS A 23 8.56 9.97 -0.28
CA LYS A 23 7.45 10.26 0.63
C LYS A 23 7.53 9.38 1.88
N GLU A 24 7.29 10.00 3.03
CA GLU A 24 7.31 9.29 4.30
C GLU A 24 6.00 8.53 4.55
N VAL A 25 6.13 7.35 5.14
CA VAL A 25 5.00 6.59 5.66
C VAL A 25 5.24 6.31 7.14
N GLY A 26 4.22 6.56 7.95
CA GLY A 26 4.30 6.34 9.40
C GLY A 26 3.48 5.16 9.88
N SER A 27 2.64 4.60 9.02
CA SER A 27 1.75 3.50 9.36
C SER A 27 1.45 2.65 8.14
N ALA A 28 0.95 1.43 8.37
CA ALA A 28 0.60 0.50 7.30
C ALA A 28 -0.69 -0.24 7.64
N CYS A 29 -1.39 -0.66 6.61
CA CYS A 29 -2.60 -1.46 6.74
C CYS A 29 -2.54 -2.58 5.69
N GLY A 30 -2.75 -3.83 6.12
CA GLY A 30 -2.85 -4.97 5.21
C GLY A 30 -4.28 -5.47 5.17
N ALA A 31 -4.93 -5.38 4.02
CA ALA A 31 -6.32 -5.80 3.85
C ALA A 31 -6.66 -6.04 2.40
N ASP A 32 -7.49 -7.06 2.14
CA ASP A 32 -8.01 -7.35 0.81
C ASP A 32 -9.45 -6.85 0.63
N LEU A 33 -10.15 -6.54 1.72
CA LEU A 33 -11.53 -6.07 1.68
C LEU A 33 -11.57 -4.55 1.82
N MET A 34 -11.89 -3.87 0.71
CA MET A 34 -11.86 -2.41 0.68
C MET A 34 -12.89 -1.77 1.61
N SER A 35 -14.01 -2.44 1.87
CA SER A 35 -14.98 -1.93 2.85
C SER A 35 -14.39 -1.84 4.26
N ASP A 36 -13.49 -2.76 4.62
CA ASP A 36 -12.78 -2.69 5.90
C ASP A 36 -11.78 -1.54 5.90
N VAL A 37 -11.07 -1.34 4.80
CA VAL A 37 -10.15 -0.22 4.67
C VAL A 37 -10.91 1.10 4.85
N MET A 38 -12.05 1.25 4.18
CA MET A 38 -12.86 2.46 4.27
C MET A 38 -13.43 2.69 5.66
N ALA A 39 -13.79 1.60 6.36
CA ALA A 39 -14.41 1.70 7.68
C ALA A 39 -13.41 1.97 8.81
N PHE A 40 -12.20 1.44 8.71
CA PHE A 40 -11.27 1.41 9.85
C PHE A 40 -10.01 2.25 9.69
N VAL A 41 -9.55 2.51 8.47
CA VAL A 41 -8.36 3.34 8.28
C VAL A 41 -8.69 4.80 8.61
N LYS A 42 -7.90 5.42 9.46
CA LYS A 42 -8.09 6.82 9.86
C LYS A 42 -6.87 7.70 9.56
N ASP A 43 -5.72 7.11 9.32
CA ASP A 43 -4.50 7.83 9.02
C ASP A 43 -4.04 7.49 7.59
N ARG A 44 -3.20 8.34 7.02
CA ARG A 44 -2.53 8.00 5.77
C ARG A 44 -1.65 6.79 6.01
N VAL A 45 -1.94 5.71 5.29
CA VAL A 45 -1.21 4.46 5.48
C VAL A 45 -0.52 4.05 4.19
N LEU A 46 0.49 3.20 4.32
CA LEU A 46 0.93 2.36 3.22
C LEU A 46 -0.05 1.17 3.19
N LEU A 47 -0.77 1.02 2.10
CA LEU A 47 -1.74 -0.07 1.97
C LEU A 47 -1.07 -1.28 1.32
N LEU A 48 -1.17 -2.45 1.98
CA LEU A 48 -0.77 -3.73 1.40
C LEU A 48 -2.05 -4.51 1.07
N THR A 49 -2.15 -5.00 -0.16
CA THR A 49 -3.34 -5.73 -0.58
C THR A 49 -3.02 -6.72 -1.70
N GLY A 50 -3.78 -7.80 -1.75
CA GLY A 50 -3.74 -8.74 -2.87
C GLY A 50 -4.88 -8.50 -3.87
N LEU A 51 -5.71 -7.49 -3.63
CA LEU A 51 -6.82 -7.17 -4.51
C LEU A 51 -6.35 -6.27 -5.66
N VAL A 52 -6.38 -6.81 -6.87
CA VAL A 52 -5.98 -6.10 -8.09
C VAL A 52 -7.25 -5.68 -8.83
N ASN A 53 -7.74 -4.50 -8.50
CA ASN A 53 -9.02 -3.98 -8.99
C ASN A 53 -8.97 -2.46 -8.97
N PRO A 54 -9.52 -1.77 -9.98
CA PRO A 54 -9.54 -0.30 -9.99
C PRO A 54 -10.15 0.34 -8.74
N GLN A 55 -11.05 -0.37 -8.05
CA GLN A 55 -11.64 0.11 -6.80
C GLN A 55 -10.57 0.41 -5.73
N VAL A 56 -9.46 -0.33 -5.73
CA VAL A 56 -8.37 -0.10 -4.79
C VAL A 56 -7.81 1.31 -4.96
N ILE A 57 -7.64 1.73 -6.20
CA ILE A 57 -7.11 3.07 -6.51
C ILE A 57 -8.14 4.15 -6.07
N ARG A 58 -9.42 3.92 -6.34
CA ARG A 58 -10.48 4.85 -5.93
C ARG A 58 -10.56 4.98 -4.41
N THR A 59 -10.43 3.86 -3.70
CA THR A 59 -10.41 3.85 -2.24
C THR A 59 -9.20 4.61 -1.71
N ALA A 60 -8.03 4.40 -2.30
CA ALA A 60 -6.80 5.10 -1.90
C ALA A 60 -6.95 6.61 -2.10
N GLU A 61 -7.51 7.02 -3.23
CA GLU A 61 -7.76 8.43 -3.53
C GLU A 61 -8.72 9.04 -2.49
N LEU A 62 -9.81 8.35 -2.19
CA LEU A 62 -10.81 8.81 -1.23
C LEU A 62 -10.25 8.98 0.18
N LEU A 63 -9.37 8.08 0.60
CA LEU A 63 -8.78 8.08 1.94
C LEU A 63 -7.42 8.79 2.01
N ASP A 64 -7.01 9.41 0.91
CA ASP A 64 -5.73 10.11 0.84
C ASP A 64 -4.53 9.18 1.11
N ILE A 65 -4.66 7.92 0.69
CA ILE A 65 -3.58 6.94 0.71
C ILE A 65 -2.73 7.16 -0.53
N ASN A 66 -1.43 7.35 -0.36
CA ASN A 66 -0.56 7.69 -1.48
C ASN A 66 0.35 6.55 -1.96
N SER A 67 0.28 5.39 -1.33
CA SER A 67 1.13 4.26 -1.70
C SER A 67 0.45 2.92 -1.43
N ILE A 68 0.59 2.00 -2.39
CA ILE A 68 0.01 0.65 -2.32
C ILE A 68 1.08 -0.35 -2.73
N ILE A 69 1.22 -1.42 -1.95
CA ILE A 69 2.06 -2.57 -2.32
C ILE A 69 1.15 -3.77 -2.53
N PHE A 70 1.14 -4.30 -3.76
CA PHE A 70 0.41 -5.53 -4.07
C PHE A 70 1.25 -6.73 -3.64
N VAL A 71 0.63 -7.67 -2.94
CA VAL A 71 1.32 -8.87 -2.41
C VAL A 71 1.07 -10.09 -3.29
N ARG A 72 1.77 -11.18 -3.02
CA ARG A 72 1.65 -12.46 -3.69
C ARG A 72 1.93 -12.41 -5.19
N GLY A 73 2.81 -11.53 -5.63
CA GLY A 73 3.16 -11.42 -7.05
C GLY A 73 2.05 -10.85 -7.93
N LYS A 74 1.06 -10.22 -7.35
CA LYS A 74 -0.02 -9.58 -8.11
C LYS A 74 0.49 -8.36 -8.85
N VAL A 75 -0.04 -8.16 -10.05
CA VAL A 75 0.38 -7.06 -10.94
C VAL A 75 -0.84 -6.24 -11.32
N PRO A 76 -0.79 -4.91 -11.15
CA PRO A 76 -1.92 -4.07 -11.54
C PRO A 76 -2.07 -4.01 -13.08
N SER A 77 -3.28 -3.76 -13.54
CA SER A 77 -3.56 -3.55 -14.94
C SER A 77 -3.02 -2.20 -15.40
N ARG A 78 -2.90 -2.02 -16.73
CA ARG A 78 -2.55 -0.72 -17.31
C ARG A 78 -3.52 0.37 -16.86
N GLU A 79 -4.82 0.06 -16.84
CA GLU A 79 -5.85 0.99 -16.39
C GLU A 79 -5.58 1.47 -14.96
N MET A 80 -5.24 0.54 -14.07
CA MET A 80 -4.92 0.89 -12.68
C MET A 80 -3.69 1.79 -12.59
N ILE A 81 -2.66 1.50 -13.37
CA ILE A 81 -1.44 2.32 -13.40
C ILE A 81 -1.76 3.74 -13.88
N GLU A 82 -2.58 3.87 -14.92
CA GLU A 82 -3.00 5.18 -15.43
C GLU A 82 -3.80 5.95 -14.37
N MET A 83 -4.74 5.28 -13.70
CA MET A 83 -5.51 5.89 -12.61
C MET A 83 -4.59 6.36 -11.47
N ALA A 84 -3.64 5.52 -11.08
CA ALA A 84 -2.71 5.84 -10.00
C ALA A 84 -1.84 7.05 -10.35
N ASN A 85 -1.37 7.14 -11.59
CA ASN A 85 -0.60 8.30 -12.05
C ASN A 85 -1.42 9.58 -12.00
N GLN A 86 -2.70 9.52 -12.36
CA GLN A 86 -3.58 10.69 -12.31
C GLN A 86 -3.88 11.13 -10.88
N SER A 87 -3.90 10.19 -9.94
CA SER A 87 -4.24 10.45 -8.54
C SER A 87 -3.00 10.60 -7.65
N ASP A 88 -1.81 10.56 -8.22
CA ASP A 88 -0.53 10.61 -7.48
C ASP A 88 -0.37 9.47 -6.47
N VAL A 89 -0.88 8.29 -6.80
CA VAL A 89 -0.74 7.09 -5.96
C VAL A 89 0.44 6.26 -6.48
N ILE A 90 1.35 5.91 -5.58
CA ILE A 90 2.50 5.08 -5.90
C ILE A 90 2.07 3.61 -5.85
N LEU A 91 2.36 2.86 -6.90
CA LEU A 91 2.09 1.42 -6.93
C LEU A 91 3.39 0.65 -6.97
N ALA A 92 3.47 -0.36 -6.12
CA ALA A 92 4.59 -1.30 -6.08
C ALA A 92 4.06 -2.71 -5.85
N GLY A 93 4.92 -3.70 -5.97
CA GLY A 93 4.53 -5.08 -5.77
C GLY A 93 5.64 -5.89 -5.13
N THR A 94 5.26 -6.98 -4.49
CA THR A 94 6.18 -7.96 -3.91
C THR A 94 5.64 -9.36 -4.15
N LYS A 95 6.54 -10.33 -4.26
CA LYS A 95 6.18 -11.74 -4.36
C LYS A 95 5.81 -12.34 -3.00
N LEU A 96 6.13 -11.64 -1.91
CA LEU A 96 5.84 -12.12 -0.56
C LEU A 96 4.33 -12.22 -0.33
N SER A 97 3.94 -13.13 0.57
CA SER A 97 2.56 -13.20 1.06
C SER A 97 2.26 -11.95 1.90
N MET A 98 0.98 -11.71 2.15
CA MET A 98 0.54 -10.64 3.03
C MET A 98 1.22 -10.73 4.40
N PHE A 99 1.24 -11.93 4.98
CA PHE A 99 1.83 -12.14 6.29
C PHE A 99 3.32 -11.76 6.32
N LEU A 100 4.09 -12.25 5.35
CA LEU A 100 5.54 -11.98 5.32
C LEU A 100 5.84 -10.52 5.00
N ALA A 101 5.10 -9.92 4.08
CA ALA A 101 5.28 -8.51 3.74
C ALA A 101 5.01 -7.61 4.94
N CYS A 102 3.89 -7.82 5.62
CA CYS A 102 3.54 -7.08 6.83
C CYS A 102 4.57 -7.32 7.93
N GLY A 103 4.98 -8.57 8.12
CA GLY A 103 5.97 -8.92 9.15
C GLY A 103 7.30 -8.24 8.94
N LYS A 104 7.80 -8.22 7.70
CA LYS A 104 9.07 -7.57 7.37
C LYS A 104 9.00 -6.06 7.61
N LEU A 105 7.92 -5.42 7.24
CA LEU A 105 7.74 -3.98 7.47
C LEU A 105 7.67 -3.67 8.97
N TYR A 106 6.94 -4.47 9.71
CA TYR A 106 6.84 -4.31 11.17
C TYR A 106 8.22 -4.46 11.82
N GLU A 107 8.96 -5.50 11.45
CA GLU A 107 10.30 -5.76 11.97
C GLU A 107 11.27 -4.63 11.61
N ALA A 108 11.11 -4.02 10.44
CA ALA A 108 11.95 -2.91 9.98
C ALA A 108 11.61 -1.57 10.65
N GLY A 109 10.56 -1.53 11.48
CA GLY A 109 10.22 -0.34 12.25
C GLY A 109 8.88 0.31 11.93
N LEU A 110 8.14 -0.18 10.94
CA LEU A 110 6.83 0.37 10.58
C LEU A 110 5.77 -0.32 11.43
N LYS A 111 5.58 0.18 12.66
CA LYS A 111 4.85 -0.55 13.71
C LYS A 111 3.46 0.01 14.03
N THR A 112 3.04 1.09 13.37
CA THR A 112 1.74 1.70 13.61
C THR A 112 0.77 1.27 12.51
N GLY A 113 -0.41 0.76 12.91
CA GLY A 113 -1.38 0.23 11.96
C GLY A 113 -2.24 1.28 11.27
N GLY A 114 -2.36 2.50 11.80
CA GLY A 114 -3.16 3.56 11.15
C GLY A 114 -4.66 3.29 11.11
N THR A 115 -5.17 2.35 11.92
CA THR A 115 -6.58 2.00 11.97
C THR A 115 -7.18 2.30 13.34
N ARG A 116 -8.51 2.31 13.40
CA ARG A 116 -9.22 2.49 14.66
C ARG A 116 -8.98 1.30 15.57
N VAL A 117 -8.84 1.59 16.87
CA VAL A 117 -8.74 0.54 17.87
C VAL A 117 -10.14 -0.05 18.11
N ILE A 118 -10.22 -1.38 18.09
CA ILE A 118 -11.45 -2.10 18.36
C ILE A 118 -11.33 -2.71 19.76
N ASN A 119 -12.25 -2.32 20.63
CA ASN A 119 -12.29 -2.82 22.02
C ASN A 119 -13.36 -3.88 22.20
#